data_3490ed4e55542f4c823465b810c14fed
#
_entry.id   3490ed4e55542f4c823465b810c14fed
#
_cell.length_a   1.000
_cell.length_b   1.000
_cell.length_c   1.000
_cell.angle_alpha   90.00
_cell.angle_beta   90.00
_cell.angle_gamma   90.00
#
_symmetry.space_group_name_H-M   'P 1'
#
loop_
_entity.id
_entity.type
_entity.pdbx_description
1 polymer ?
#
loop_
_entity_poly.entity_id
_entity_poly.type
_entity_poly.pdbx_seq_one_letter_code
_entity_poly.pdbx_strand_id
1 'polypeptide(L)'
;MLIFSQNLANYGLPIPENAIFRVNLAWVNSLKELEVILGKHRSHQIFLDLPASRTKPPNNKYDIDDLIPIIKSNPNIKYFAVSNIHSVNDLKIYLDIIPKHVTIVPKIESVDGVVNIEQITDALGNNKILMLDHDDLYLSITKSKQPALKFLECFNKLVDHCNNHNVVLLRTIGVIFSDQERRITDYVG
;
A
#
# COMPACT_ATOMS: atom_id res chain seq x y z
N MET A 1 11.54 -4.52 -7.50
CA MET A 1 10.58 -3.42 -7.84
C MET A 1 11.04 -2.19 -7.07
N LEU A 2 11.25 -1.04 -7.75
CA LEU A 2 11.61 0.23 -7.10
C LEU A 2 10.36 1.12 -7.08
N ILE A 3 9.86 1.45 -5.88
CA ILE A 3 8.69 2.30 -5.71
C ILE A 3 9.13 3.61 -5.05
N PHE A 4 8.83 4.72 -5.71
CA PHE A 4 9.16 6.07 -5.28
C PHE A 4 7.90 6.77 -4.78
N SER A 5 7.86 7.14 -3.50
CA SER A 5 6.69 7.80 -2.90
C SER A 5 6.61 9.27 -3.31
N GLN A 6 5.38 9.78 -3.54
CA GLN A 6 5.13 11.19 -3.84
C GLN A 6 5.76 12.16 -2.83
N ASN A 7 5.89 11.76 -1.56
CA ASN A 7 6.50 12.60 -0.54
C ASN A 7 7.96 12.92 -0.85
N LEU A 8 8.67 12.03 -1.52
CA LEU A 8 10.07 12.23 -1.91
C LEU A 8 10.22 13.23 -3.07
N ALA A 9 9.18 13.40 -3.89
CA ALA A 9 9.17 14.38 -4.96
C ALA A 9 9.27 15.83 -4.43
N ASN A 10 8.83 16.06 -3.19
CA ASN A 10 8.90 17.36 -2.54
C ASN A 10 10.34 17.79 -2.21
N TYR A 11 11.29 16.86 -2.20
CA TYR A 11 12.72 17.15 -1.95
C TYR A 11 13.50 17.47 -3.23
N GLY A 12 12.82 17.59 -4.38
CA GLY A 12 13.48 17.88 -5.65
C GLY A 12 14.41 16.78 -6.17
N LEU A 13 14.29 15.57 -5.64
CA LEU A 13 15.08 14.43 -6.08
C LEU A 13 14.61 13.96 -7.45
N PRO A 14 15.53 13.67 -8.38
CA PRO A 14 15.16 13.11 -9.67
C PRO A 14 14.58 11.71 -9.48
N ILE A 15 13.41 11.47 -10.07
CA ILE A 15 12.77 10.16 -10.05
C ILE A 15 13.33 9.34 -11.22
N PRO A 16 13.94 8.16 -10.97
CA PRO A 16 14.43 7.31 -12.03
C PRO A 16 13.30 6.90 -12.98
N GLU A 17 13.56 6.90 -14.29
CA GLU A 17 12.53 6.59 -15.32
C GLU A 17 11.89 5.22 -15.15
N ASN A 18 12.65 4.24 -14.62
CA ASN A 18 12.18 2.89 -14.37
C ASN A 18 11.51 2.71 -12.99
N ALA A 19 11.40 3.78 -12.21
CA ALA A 19 10.71 3.72 -10.92
C ALA A 19 9.21 3.74 -11.09
N ILE A 20 8.51 3.08 -10.19
CA ILE A 20 7.07 3.15 -10.03
C ILE A 20 6.77 4.32 -9.11
N PHE A 21 5.95 5.27 -9.55
CA PHE A 21 5.59 6.41 -8.73
C PHE A 21 4.36 6.11 -7.90
N ARG A 22 4.51 6.11 -6.56
CA ARG A 22 3.41 5.86 -5.63
C ARG A 22 2.71 7.16 -5.26
N VAL A 23 1.42 7.21 -5.52
CA VAL A 23 0.50 8.27 -5.10
C VAL A 23 -0.33 7.76 -3.94
N ASN A 24 -0.13 8.31 -2.75
CA ASN A 24 -0.94 8.00 -1.58
C ASN A 24 -2.12 8.98 -1.50
N LEU A 25 -3.33 8.48 -1.75
CA LEU A 25 -4.55 9.28 -1.80
C LEU A 25 -4.89 9.97 -0.48
N ALA A 26 -4.36 9.50 0.66
CA ALA A 26 -4.52 10.23 1.92
C ALA A 26 -3.96 11.66 1.86
N TRP A 27 -2.97 11.91 1.01
CA TRP A 27 -2.28 13.20 0.85
C TRP A 27 -2.73 13.98 -0.39
N VAL A 28 -3.74 13.52 -1.09
CA VAL A 28 -4.32 14.18 -2.26
C VAL A 28 -5.68 14.75 -1.85
N ASN A 29 -5.90 16.06 -2.04
CA ASN A 29 -7.06 16.75 -1.47
C ASN A 29 -8.28 16.72 -2.39
N SER A 30 -8.11 16.37 -3.66
CA SER A 30 -9.20 16.31 -4.63
C SER A 30 -8.86 15.44 -5.83
N LEU A 31 -9.89 14.98 -6.55
CA LEU A 31 -9.72 14.27 -7.84
C LEU A 31 -8.98 15.13 -8.86
N LYS A 32 -9.24 16.45 -8.88
CA LYS A 32 -8.53 17.39 -9.76
C LYS A 32 -7.04 17.45 -9.45
N GLU A 33 -6.65 17.44 -8.18
CA GLU A 33 -5.23 17.36 -7.77
C GLU A 33 -4.61 16.03 -8.19
N LEU A 34 -5.35 14.92 -8.03
CA LEU A 34 -4.93 13.62 -8.51
C LEU A 34 -4.62 13.64 -10.02
N GLU A 35 -5.52 14.18 -10.83
CA GLU A 35 -5.31 14.31 -12.28
C GLU A 35 -4.08 15.14 -12.65
N VAL A 36 -3.81 16.21 -11.90
CA VAL A 36 -2.59 17.02 -12.07
C VAL A 36 -1.34 16.20 -11.77
N ILE A 37 -1.35 15.42 -10.68
CA ILE A 37 -0.22 14.54 -10.32
C ILE A 37 -0.01 13.48 -11.40
N LEU A 38 -1.06 12.80 -11.83
CA LEU A 38 -0.99 11.79 -12.88
C LEU A 38 -0.48 12.37 -14.20
N GLY A 39 -0.92 13.60 -14.54
CA GLY A 39 -0.46 14.33 -15.72
C GLY A 39 1.04 14.62 -15.73
N LYS A 40 1.63 14.91 -14.56
CA LYS A 40 3.07 15.14 -14.38
C LYS A 40 3.91 13.86 -14.50
N HIS A 41 3.32 12.71 -14.18
CA HIS A 41 4.02 11.42 -14.11
C HIS A 41 3.57 10.42 -15.20
N ARG A 42 3.19 10.93 -16.39
CA ARG A 42 2.71 10.08 -17.50
C ARG A 42 3.74 9.06 -17.99
N SER A 43 5.02 9.36 -17.86
CA SER A 43 6.12 8.44 -18.25
C SER A 43 6.37 7.32 -17.23
N HIS A 44 5.88 7.47 -15.99
CA HIS A 44 6.08 6.49 -14.95
C HIS A 44 4.89 5.53 -14.85
N GLN A 45 5.15 4.30 -14.42
CA GLN A 45 4.09 3.46 -13.90
C GLN A 45 3.60 4.02 -12.55
N ILE A 46 2.29 4.02 -12.35
CA ILE A 46 1.68 4.56 -11.14
C ILE A 46 1.25 3.43 -10.21
N PHE A 47 1.58 3.60 -8.93
CA PHE A 47 1.07 2.83 -7.81
C PHE A 47 0.11 3.72 -7.03
N LEU A 48 -1.20 3.51 -7.20
CA LEU A 48 -2.23 4.28 -6.52
C LEU A 48 -2.57 3.61 -5.20
N ASP A 49 -2.44 4.32 -4.08
CA ASP A 49 -2.63 3.78 -2.72
C ASP A 49 -3.90 4.37 -2.10
N LEU A 50 -4.94 3.55 -1.96
CA LEU A 50 -6.22 3.92 -1.36
C LEU A 50 -6.18 3.69 0.15
N PRO A 51 -6.30 4.76 0.97
CA PRO A 51 -6.28 4.66 2.43
C PRO A 51 -7.67 4.24 2.97
N ALA A 52 -8.15 3.08 2.57
CA ALA A 52 -9.44 2.56 3.02
C ALA A 52 -9.48 2.47 4.55
N SER A 53 -10.59 2.95 5.14
CA SER A 53 -10.82 2.91 6.61
C SER A 53 -9.78 3.66 7.46
N ARG A 54 -8.99 4.56 6.86
CA ARG A 54 -7.99 5.35 7.59
C ARG A 54 -8.67 6.32 8.57
N THR A 55 -8.15 6.38 9.81
CA THR A 55 -8.66 7.24 10.88
C THR A 55 -7.68 8.33 11.35
N LYS A 56 -6.41 8.26 10.91
CA LYS A 56 -5.34 9.23 11.27
C LYS A 56 -5.14 10.26 10.16
N PRO A 57 -4.82 11.53 10.48
CA PRO A 57 -4.48 12.56 9.49
C PRO A 57 -3.20 12.23 8.71
N PRO A 58 -3.11 12.68 7.44
CA PRO A 58 -4.21 13.15 6.62
C PRO A 58 -5.17 11.99 6.31
N ASN A 59 -6.46 12.28 6.24
CA ASN A 59 -7.49 11.25 6.10
C ASN A 59 -8.47 11.55 4.97
N ASN A 60 -7.98 12.08 3.87
CA ASN A 60 -8.78 12.26 2.66
C ASN A 60 -9.43 10.92 2.29
N LYS A 61 -10.70 10.97 1.95
CA LYS A 61 -11.51 9.81 1.60
C LYS A 61 -11.91 9.92 0.13
N TYR A 62 -11.88 8.79 -0.54
CA TYR A 62 -12.32 8.67 -1.91
C TYR A 62 -13.31 7.53 -2.02
N ASP A 63 -14.40 7.77 -2.72
CA ASP A 63 -15.26 6.69 -3.17
C ASP A 63 -14.56 5.96 -4.31
N ILE A 64 -14.63 4.64 -4.31
CA ILE A 64 -14.00 3.85 -5.37
C ILE A 64 -14.65 4.13 -6.73
N ASP A 65 -15.95 4.41 -6.74
CA ASP A 65 -16.69 4.71 -7.97
C ASP A 65 -16.17 6.01 -8.64
N ASP A 66 -15.72 7.00 -7.85
CA ASP A 66 -15.09 8.21 -8.36
C ASP A 66 -13.69 7.95 -8.96
N LEU A 67 -12.99 6.95 -8.46
CA LEU A 67 -11.64 6.59 -8.92
C LEU A 67 -11.65 5.75 -10.19
N ILE A 68 -12.68 4.95 -10.43
CA ILE A 68 -12.75 4.05 -11.60
C ILE A 68 -12.61 4.78 -12.94
N PRO A 69 -13.28 5.92 -13.19
CA PRO A 69 -13.07 6.68 -14.43
C PRO A 69 -11.63 7.13 -14.61
N ILE A 70 -10.98 7.59 -13.52
CA ILE A 70 -9.59 8.03 -13.53
C ILE A 70 -8.65 6.86 -13.82
N ILE A 71 -8.88 5.70 -13.19
CA ILE A 71 -8.07 4.50 -13.42
C ILE A 71 -8.19 4.03 -14.87
N LYS A 72 -9.41 4.06 -15.44
CA LYS A 72 -9.64 3.67 -16.83
C LYS A 72 -9.01 4.63 -17.85
N SER A 73 -8.98 5.93 -17.56
CA SER A 73 -8.40 6.94 -18.44
C SER A 73 -6.87 7.07 -18.34
N ASN A 74 -6.24 6.46 -17.32
CA ASN A 74 -4.81 6.51 -17.09
C ASN A 74 -4.18 5.11 -17.15
N PRO A 75 -3.84 4.57 -18.32
CA PRO A 75 -3.36 3.20 -18.49
C PRO A 75 -1.98 2.93 -17.88
N ASN A 76 -1.27 3.98 -17.46
CA ASN A 76 -0.03 3.88 -16.69
C ASN A 76 -0.26 3.59 -15.18
N ILE A 77 -1.50 3.63 -14.68
CA ILE A 77 -1.83 3.08 -13.36
C ILE A 77 -1.76 1.55 -13.49
N LYS A 78 -0.73 0.97 -12.89
CA LYS A 78 -0.46 -0.48 -12.94
C LYS A 78 -0.75 -1.20 -11.64
N TYR A 79 -0.76 -0.46 -10.52
CA TYR A 79 -0.96 -1.03 -9.20
C TYR A 79 -1.99 -0.22 -8.43
N PHE A 80 -2.86 -0.92 -7.73
CA PHE A 80 -3.88 -0.32 -6.86
C PHE A 80 -3.80 -0.97 -5.49
N ALA A 81 -3.25 -0.25 -4.51
CA ALA A 81 -3.14 -0.75 -3.14
C ALA A 81 -4.36 -0.34 -2.32
N VAL A 82 -4.79 -1.24 -1.45
CA VAL A 82 -5.93 -1.04 -0.54
C VAL A 82 -5.51 -1.33 0.88
N SER A 83 -5.67 -0.33 1.76
CA SER A 83 -5.38 -0.45 3.19
C SER A 83 -6.39 -1.31 3.94
N ASN A 84 -5.98 -1.82 5.10
CA ASN A 84 -6.85 -2.50 6.06
C ASN A 84 -7.59 -3.73 5.50
N ILE A 85 -6.90 -4.54 4.72
CA ILE A 85 -7.43 -5.82 4.27
C ILE A 85 -7.27 -6.87 5.39
N HIS A 86 -8.38 -7.29 5.97
CA HIS A 86 -8.45 -8.29 7.03
C HIS A 86 -8.84 -9.68 6.52
N SER A 87 -9.57 -9.72 5.40
CA SER A 87 -10.11 -10.95 4.82
C SER A 87 -10.30 -10.84 3.31
N VAL A 88 -10.61 -11.96 2.66
CA VAL A 88 -10.96 -11.99 1.24
C VAL A 88 -12.24 -11.19 0.93
N ASN A 89 -13.15 -11.05 1.89
CA ASN A 89 -14.37 -10.28 1.69
C ASN A 89 -14.10 -8.79 1.49
N ASP A 90 -13.05 -8.26 2.15
CA ASP A 90 -12.64 -6.87 1.98
C ASP A 90 -12.07 -6.60 0.58
N LEU A 91 -11.57 -7.64 -0.10
CA LEU A 91 -11.03 -7.53 -1.45
C LEU A 91 -12.08 -7.64 -2.55
N LYS A 92 -13.18 -8.37 -2.32
CA LYS A 92 -14.14 -8.72 -3.38
C LYS A 92 -14.59 -7.54 -4.21
N ILE A 93 -14.99 -6.44 -3.56
CA ILE A 93 -15.44 -5.25 -4.26
C ILE A 93 -14.38 -4.73 -5.24
N TYR A 94 -13.11 -4.73 -4.86
CA TYR A 94 -12.02 -4.24 -5.70
C TYR A 94 -11.70 -5.22 -6.84
N LEU A 95 -11.74 -6.53 -6.56
CA LEU A 95 -11.51 -7.56 -7.58
C LEU A 95 -12.55 -7.52 -8.70
N ASP A 96 -13.79 -7.13 -8.37
CA ASP A 96 -14.89 -7.07 -9.32
C ASP A 96 -14.85 -5.81 -10.20
N ILE A 97 -14.43 -4.65 -9.66
CA ILE A 97 -14.57 -3.35 -10.33
C ILE A 97 -13.27 -2.78 -10.90
N ILE A 98 -12.11 -3.14 -10.32
CA ILE A 98 -10.80 -2.66 -10.80
C ILE A 98 -10.48 -3.29 -12.16
N PRO A 99 -10.06 -2.49 -13.17
CA PRO A 99 -9.71 -3.00 -14.49
C PRO A 99 -8.62 -4.08 -14.44
N LYS A 100 -8.76 -5.14 -15.24
CA LYS A 100 -7.88 -6.32 -15.24
C LYS A 100 -6.40 -6.03 -15.53
N HIS A 101 -6.07 -4.89 -16.13
CA HIS A 101 -4.68 -4.47 -16.37
C HIS A 101 -4.00 -3.85 -15.16
N VAL A 102 -4.73 -3.67 -14.06
CA VAL A 102 -4.24 -3.12 -12.80
C VAL A 102 -4.11 -4.24 -11.78
N THR A 103 -2.94 -4.37 -11.18
CA THR A 103 -2.67 -5.34 -10.12
C THR A 103 -3.15 -4.76 -8.79
N ILE A 104 -4.06 -5.47 -8.12
CA ILE A 104 -4.51 -5.11 -6.77
C ILE A 104 -3.45 -5.56 -5.77
N VAL A 105 -3.11 -4.67 -4.83
CA VAL A 105 -2.09 -4.89 -3.79
C VAL A 105 -2.73 -4.73 -2.42
N PRO A 106 -3.17 -5.82 -1.77
CA PRO A 106 -3.68 -5.75 -0.41
C PRO A 106 -2.60 -5.29 0.56
N LYS A 107 -2.95 -4.35 1.44
CA LYS A 107 -2.07 -3.95 2.54
C LYS A 107 -2.47 -4.71 3.80
N ILE A 108 -1.51 -5.45 4.32
CA ILE A 108 -1.68 -6.26 5.53
C ILE A 108 -1.18 -5.43 6.72
N GLU A 109 -2.13 -4.98 7.51
CA GLU A 109 -1.95 -3.98 8.57
C GLU A 109 -2.56 -4.46 9.91
N SER A 110 -2.95 -5.73 10.02
CA SER A 110 -3.58 -6.31 11.20
C SER A 110 -3.27 -7.79 11.38
N VAL A 111 -3.46 -8.29 12.61
CA VAL A 111 -3.33 -9.71 12.93
C VAL A 111 -4.30 -10.57 12.09
N ASP A 112 -5.54 -10.09 11.92
CA ASP A 112 -6.56 -10.82 11.14
C ASP A 112 -6.14 -10.96 9.67
N GLY A 113 -5.57 -9.89 9.07
CA GLY A 113 -5.01 -9.97 7.72
C GLY A 113 -3.88 -11.00 7.61
N VAL A 114 -3.02 -11.11 8.64
CA VAL A 114 -1.97 -12.13 8.69
C VAL A 114 -2.54 -13.53 8.88
N VAL A 115 -3.58 -13.68 9.68
CA VAL A 115 -4.25 -14.99 9.89
C VAL A 115 -4.86 -15.49 8.59
N ASN A 116 -5.51 -14.60 7.84
CA ASN A 116 -6.25 -14.90 6.61
C ASN A 116 -5.39 -14.81 5.34
N ILE A 117 -4.07 -14.75 5.46
CA ILE A 117 -3.16 -14.43 4.35
C ILE A 117 -3.27 -15.40 3.16
N GLU A 118 -3.49 -16.67 3.42
CA GLU A 118 -3.65 -17.70 2.39
C GLU A 118 -4.88 -17.40 1.51
N GLN A 119 -6.04 -17.19 2.13
CA GLN A 119 -7.28 -16.87 1.40
C GLN A 119 -7.17 -15.55 0.64
N ILE A 120 -6.50 -14.53 1.23
CA ILE A 120 -6.26 -13.25 0.59
C ILE A 120 -5.40 -13.42 -0.67
N THR A 121 -4.30 -14.16 -0.58
CA THR A 121 -3.38 -14.36 -1.71
C THR A 121 -3.97 -15.23 -2.80
N ASP A 122 -4.78 -16.22 -2.45
CA ASP A 122 -5.43 -17.09 -3.44
C ASP A 122 -6.45 -16.31 -4.29
N ALA A 123 -7.10 -15.32 -3.71
CA ALA A 123 -8.03 -14.45 -4.43
C ALA A 123 -7.35 -13.54 -5.47
N LEU A 124 -6.03 -13.29 -5.38
CA LEU A 124 -5.31 -12.37 -6.27
C LEU A 124 -4.96 -12.97 -7.66
N GLY A 125 -5.18 -14.25 -7.89
CA GLY A 125 -4.84 -14.91 -9.14
C GLY A 125 -3.32 -15.04 -9.34
N ASN A 126 -2.81 -14.73 -10.55
CA ASN A 126 -1.42 -15.01 -10.91
C ASN A 126 -0.41 -13.95 -10.43
N ASN A 127 -0.83 -12.69 -10.28
CA ASN A 127 0.05 -11.60 -9.87
C ASN A 127 -0.10 -11.32 -8.38
N LYS A 128 0.48 -12.19 -7.56
CA LYS A 128 0.36 -12.09 -6.10
C LYS A 128 1.36 -11.10 -5.53
N ILE A 129 0.89 -9.91 -5.21
CA ILE A 129 1.68 -8.86 -4.55
C ILE A 129 0.94 -8.42 -3.29
N LEU A 130 1.64 -8.36 -2.19
CA LEU A 130 1.16 -7.84 -0.90
C LEU A 130 2.01 -6.64 -0.47
N MET A 131 1.47 -5.79 0.36
CA MET A 131 2.23 -4.75 1.04
C MET A 131 2.07 -4.86 2.55
N LEU A 132 3.18 -4.86 3.27
CA LEU A 132 3.21 -4.76 4.72
C LEU A 132 3.50 -3.32 5.14
N ASP A 133 2.58 -2.71 5.87
CA ASP A 133 2.84 -1.49 6.62
C ASP A 133 3.21 -1.87 8.06
N HIS A 134 4.50 -1.73 8.40
CA HIS A 134 5.02 -2.16 9.71
C HIS A 134 4.40 -1.38 10.86
N ASP A 135 4.27 -0.06 10.71
CA ASP A 135 3.77 0.81 11.76
C ASP A 135 2.29 0.54 12.02
N ASP A 136 1.49 0.38 10.97
CA ASP A 136 0.07 0.13 11.12
C ASP A 136 -0.21 -1.28 11.68
N LEU A 137 0.58 -2.31 11.29
CA LEU A 137 0.49 -3.63 11.92
C LEU A 137 0.87 -3.57 13.40
N TYR A 138 1.98 -2.91 13.75
CA TYR A 138 2.41 -2.77 15.14
C TYR A 138 1.37 -2.04 15.99
N LEU A 139 0.81 -0.94 15.46
CA LEU A 139 -0.27 -0.18 16.11
C LEU A 139 -1.54 -1.03 16.29
N SER A 140 -1.88 -1.87 15.33
CA SER A 140 -3.02 -2.79 15.43
C SER A 140 -2.84 -3.78 16.59
N ILE A 141 -1.63 -4.35 16.73
CA ILE A 141 -1.28 -5.28 17.79
C ILE A 141 -1.35 -4.60 19.16
N THR A 142 -0.75 -3.42 19.30
CA THR A 142 -0.71 -2.68 20.57
C THR A 142 -2.10 -2.20 20.99
N LYS A 143 -2.92 -1.71 20.08
CA LYS A 143 -4.33 -1.34 20.33
C LYS A 143 -5.16 -2.53 20.80
N SER A 144 -4.88 -3.72 20.29
CA SER A 144 -5.53 -4.98 20.70
C SER A 144 -4.97 -5.53 22.01
N LYS A 145 -4.09 -4.79 22.71
CA LYS A 145 -3.44 -5.19 23.97
C LYS A 145 -2.68 -6.51 23.87
N GLN A 146 -2.20 -6.86 22.70
CA GLN A 146 -1.37 -8.05 22.50
C GLN A 146 0.10 -7.71 22.78
N PRO A 147 0.92 -8.70 23.17
CA PRO A 147 2.35 -8.51 23.41
C PRO A 147 3.07 -8.00 22.16
N ALA A 148 4.04 -7.11 22.31
CA ALA A 148 4.84 -6.59 21.19
C ALA A 148 5.53 -7.71 20.37
N LEU A 149 5.89 -8.83 21.03
CA LEU A 149 6.46 -10.01 20.37
C LEU A 149 5.54 -10.58 19.27
N LYS A 150 4.23 -10.34 19.36
CA LYS A 150 3.25 -10.74 18.36
C LYS A 150 3.55 -10.13 16.98
N PHE A 151 4.16 -8.96 16.93
CA PHE A 151 4.61 -8.36 15.68
C PHE A 151 5.61 -9.25 14.93
N LEU A 152 6.62 -9.76 15.62
CA LEU A 152 7.63 -10.63 15.02
C LEU A 152 7.02 -11.96 14.53
N GLU A 153 6.08 -12.52 15.27
CA GLU A 153 5.34 -13.71 14.84
C GLU A 153 4.56 -13.46 13.55
N CYS A 154 3.81 -12.35 13.51
CA CYS A 154 3.05 -11.94 12.31
C CYS A 154 3.96 -11.68 11.12
N PHE A 155 5.07 -10.99 11.35
CA PHE A 155 6.07 -10.68 10.32
C PHE A 155 6.66 -11.96 9.73
N ASN A 156 7.14 -12.88 10.57
CA ASN A 156 7.72 -14.15 10.13
C ASN A 156 6.70 -14.98 9.34
N LYS A 157 5.45 -15.07 9.85
CA LYS A 157 4.38 -15.77 9.13
C LYS A 157 4.13 -15.20 7.73
N LEU A 158 4.14 -13.86 7.58
CA LEU A 158 3.99 -13.23 6.27
C LEU A 158 5.16 -13.53 5.33
N VAL A 159 6.40 -13.43 5.85
CA VAL A 159 7.60 -13.70 5.05
C VAL A 159 7.63 -15.16 4.61
N ASP A 160 7.37 -16.10 5.52
CA ASP A 160 7.34 -17.53 5.21
C ASP A 160 6.26 -17.86 4.19
N HIS A 161 5.04 -17.31 4.36
CA HIS A 161 3.98 -17.49 3.39
C HIS A 161 4.37 -16.97 2.00
N CYS A 162 4.89 -15.74 1.93
CA CYS A 162 5.29 -15.14 0.66
C CYS A 162 6.38 -15.94 -0.05
N ASN A 163 7.39 -16.40 0.68
CA ASN A 163 8.48 -17.21 0.13
C ASN A 163 7.98 -18.57 -0.40
N ASN A 164 7.09 -19.23 0.35
CA ASN A 164 6.60 -20.55 -0.01
C ASN A 164 5.59 -20.55 -1.17
N HIS A 165 4.89 -19.41 -1.41
CA HIS A 165 3.81 -19.31 -2.40
C HIS A 165 4.13 -18.36 -3.55
N ASN A 166 5.41 -17.96 -3.72
CA ASN A 166 5.86 -17.05 -4.77
C ASN A 166 5.07 -15.73 -4.81
N VAL A 167 4.84 -15.15 -3.63
CA VAL A 167 4.15 -13.87 -3.44
C VAL A 167 5.19 -12.77 -3.25
N VAL A 168 5.06 -11.65 -3.97
CA VAL A 168 5.94 -10.49 -3.77
C VAL A 168 5.46 -9.72 -2.54
N LEU A 169 6.32 -9.60 -1.52
CA LEU A 169 6.04 -8.80 -0.33
C LEU A 169 6.73 -7.44 -0.44
N LEU A 170 5.93 -6.39 -0.62
CA LEU A 170 6.39 -5.01 -0.56
C LEU A 170 6.46 -4.58 0.91
N ARG A 171 7.56 -3.92 1.27
CA ARG A 171 7.78 -3.38 2.61
C ARG A 171 8.08 -1.90 2.52
N THR A 172 7.56 -1.12 3.46
CA THR A 172 7.91 0.28 3.58
C THR A 172 9.35 0.38 4.11
N ILE A 173 10.23 1.01 3.33
CA ILE A 173 11.56 1.39 3.80
C ILE A 173 11.50 2.89 4.06
N GLY A 174 11.71 3.30 5.31
CA GLY A 174 11.86 4.70 5.67
C GLY A 174 13.19 5.23 5.16
N VAL A 175 13.17 6.37 4.47
CA VAL A 175 14.38 7.14 4.18
C VAL A 175 14.42 8.30 5.17
N ILE A 176 15.46 8.33 6.00
CA ILE A 176 15.61 9.34 7.05
C ILE A 176 16.55 10.41 6.54
N PHE A 177 16.04 11.62 6.40
CA PHE A 177 16.82 12.77 5.95
C PHE A 177 17.23 13.74 7.07
N SER A 178 16.69 13.56 8.29
CA SER A 178 17.00 14.45 9.41
C SER A 178 17.02 13.73 10.76
N ASP A 179 17.67 14.34 11.75
CA ASP A 179 17.73 13.83 13.12
C ASP A 179 16.36 13.78 13.81
N GLN A 180 15.37 14.50 13.32
CA GLN A 180 14.01 14.47 13.87
C GLN A 180 13.25 13.20 13.48
N GLU A 181 13.70 12.49 12.44
CA GLU A 181 13.09 11.23 11.97
C GLU A 181 13.73 9.99 12.62
N ARG A 182 14.73 10.16 13.48
CA ARG A 182 15.36 9.05 14.23
C ARG A 182 14.37 8.21 15.06
N ARG A 183 13.24 8.80 15.44
CA ARG A 183 12.19 8.09 16.20
C ARG A 183 11.56 6.93 15.43
N ILE A 184 11.66 6.92 14.10
CA ILE A 184 11.16 5.81 13.29
C ILE A 184 12.16 4.65 13.25
N THR A 185 13.46 4.93 13.35
CA THR A 185 14.53 3.91 13.37
C THR A 185 14.71 3.24 14.71
N ASP A 186 14.31 3.86 15.81
CA ASP A 186 14.36 3.24 17.14
C ASP A 186 13.43 2.01 17.24
N TYR A 187 12.54 1.82 16.27
CA TYR A 187 11.65 0.65 16.18
C TYR A 187 12.21 -0.50 15.32
N VAL A 188 13.36 -0.33 14.71
CA VAL A 188 13.95 -1.29 13.76
C VAL A 188 15.28 -1.89 14.29
N GLY A 189 15.69 -1.47 15.48
CA GLY A 189 16.86 -2.00 16.21
C GLY A 189 16.53 -3.24 17.01
#